data_4792eaf9ba7edf4ba638b12ada870af1
#
_entry.id   4792eaf9ba7edf4ba638b12ada870af1
#
_cell.length_a   1.000
_cell.length_b   1.000
_cell.length_c   1.000
_cell.angle_alpha   90.00
_cell.angle_beta   90.00
_cell.angle_gamma   90.00
#
_symmetry.space_group_name_H-M   'P 1'
#
loop_
_entity.id
_entity.type
_entity.pdbx_description
1 polymer ?
#
loop_
_entity_poly.entity_id
_entity_poly.type
_entity_poly.pdbx_seq_one_letter_code
_entity_poly.pdbx_strand_id
1 'polypeptide(L)'
;MIYKQCTFYKIASQYYTGSQIKPVPKIKNGTTTLKNGTDITLTYQNNVNKGTAKVYIKGKGNYSGSCSLTFSITARPVSTLKITVPSVTYNGKAQKPAVTVKYNNYKFKNGTDHTLSYKNNTKIGTATVTVKGKGKLSGTKSVTFKINAKPIKNAVITYNNSLTYNGSKLSPAVTVKYGNATLKKNTDYTVAYSNNVNAGTGTITITGKGIYGGSVKKTFTIKKLGISASAVSGTGNKVYTGSAIKPVPAVKVGGRTLKNGTD
;
A
#
# COMPACT_ATOMS: atom_id res chain seq x y z
N MET A 1 -62.24 12.45 13.40
CA MET A 1 -61.80 13.86 13.44
C MET A 1 -60.41 13.94 14.10
N ILE A 2 -59.35 13.53 13.36
CA ILE A 2 -57.95 13.49 13.86
C ILE A 2 -57.33 14.89 13.94
N TYR A 3 -57.83 15.84 13.16
CA TYR A 3 -57.12 17.08 12.84
C TYR A 3 -57.05 18.11 13.98
N LYS A 4 -57.84 17.99 15.01
CA LYS A 4 -57.82 18.95 16.13
C LYS A 4 -56.98 18.55 17.34
N GLN A 5 -56.47 17.32 17.41
CA GLN A 5 -55.77 16.83 18.62
C GLN A 5 -54.30 16.41 18.36
N CYS A 6 -53.88 16.17 17.11
CA CYS A 6 -52.54 15.72 16.80
C CYS A 6 -51.60 16.88 16.44
N THR A 7 -50.44 16.88 17.08
CA THR A 7 -49.34 17.80 16.76
C THR A 7 -48.36 17.12 15.80
N PHE A 8 -48.13 17.74 14.66
CA PHE A 8 -47.21 17.27 13.64
C PHE A 8 -45.90 18.05 13.71
N TYR A 9 -44.78 17.34 13.87
CA TYR A 9 -43.46 17.96 13.92
C TYR A 9 -42.82 17.96 12.54
N LYS A 10 -42.13 19.05 12.21
CA LYS A 10 -41.38 19.19 10.95
C LYS A 10 -40.32 18.05 10.81
N ILE A 11 -40.29 17.44 9.65
CA ILE A 11 -39.24 16.48 9.32
C ILE A 11 -37.96 17.24 8.93
N ALA A 12 -36.86 16.94 9.58
CA ALA A 12 -35.55 17.53 9.24
C ALA A 12 -35.14 17.17 7.80
N SER A 13 -34.36 18.06 7.17
CA SER A 13 -33.77 17.79 5.87
C SER A 13 -32.90 16.53 5.90
N GLN A 14 -33.02 15.72 4.87
CA GLN A 14 -32.32 14.47 4.72
C GLN A 14 -31.21 14.61 3.67
N TYR A 15 -30.11 13.90 3.80
CA TYR A 15 -29.09 13.86 2.77
C TYR A 15 -29.38 12.75 1.77
N TYR A 16 -29.11 12.99 0.48
CA TYR A 16 -29.18 11.99 -0.58
C TYR A 16 -28.36 10.72 -0.21
N THR A 17 -28.96 9.55 -0.40
CA THR A 17 -28.40 8.24 -0.02
C THR A 17 -28.16 7.30 -1.20
N GLY A 18 -28.76 7.57 -2.35
CA GLY A 18 -28.84 6.66 -3.50
C GLY A 18 -30.03 5.69 -3.44
N SER A 19 -30.79 5.70 -2.36
CA SER A 19 -31.93 4.81 -2.11
C SER A 19 -33.10 5.59 -1.54
N GLN A 20 -34.26 4.92 -1.39
CA GLN A 20 -35.45 5.53 -0.76
C GLN A 20 -35.11 6.02 0.65
N ILE A 21 -35.53 7.23 0.95
CA ILE A 21 -35.39 7.89 2.26
C ILE A 21 -36.76 7.93 2.91
N LYS A 22 -36.92 7.23 4.04
CA LYS A 22 -38.21 7.02 4.73
C LYS A 22 -38.14 7.51 6.18
N PRO A 23 -38.02 8.83 6.44
CA PRO A 23 -38.01 9.35 7.78
C PRO A 23 -39.41 9.17 8.42
N VAL A 24 -39.45 8.68 9.64
CA VAL A 24 -40.69 8.57 10.40
C VAL A 24 -40.97 9.93 11.06
N PRO A 25 -42.08 10.60 10.68
CA PRO A 25 -42.44 11.86 11.30
C PRO A 25 -42.86 11.66 12.77
N LYS A 26 -42.44 12.57 13.63
CA LYS A 26 -42.93 12.61 15.01
C LYS A 26 -44.34 13.22 15.03
N ILE A 27 -45.33 12.45 15.50
CA ILE A 27 -46.73 12.86 15.60
C ILE A 27 -47.19 12.55 17.03
N LYS A 28 -47.82 13.49 17.70
CA LYS A 28 -48.32 13.31 19.05
C LYS A 28 -49.83 13.58 19.12
N ASN A 29 -50.54 12.75 19.88
CA ASN A 29 -51.88 13.03 20.41
C ASN A 29 -51.72 13.32 21.90
N GLY A 30 -51.81 14.58 22.30
CA GLY A 30 -51.45 15.05 23.63
C GLY A 30 -49.99 14.68 23.95
N THR A 31 -49.76 13.90 25.00
CA THR A 31 -48.41 13.41 25.39
C THR A 31 -47.96 12.16 24.65
N THR A 32 -48.90 11.41 24.04
CA THR A 32 -48.63 10.10 23.40
C THR A 32 -48.10 10.28 22.00
N THR A 33 -46.95 9.61 21.69
CA THR A 33 -46.38 9.57 20.33
C THR A 33 -47.01 8.43 19.54
N LEU A 34 -47.56 8.72 18.36
CA LEU A 34 -48.16 7.73 17.46
C LEU A 34 -47.06 6.86 16.81
N LYS A 35 -47.34 5.55 16.74
CA LYS A 35 -46.40 4.55 16.21
C LYS A 35 -46.78 4.14 14.79
N ASN A 36 -45.79 4.17 13.88
CA ASN A 36 -45.95 3.63 12.54
C ASN A 36 -46.20 2.12 12.60
N GLY A 37 -47.16 1.64 11.83
CA GLY A 37 -47.59 0.23 11.79
C GLY A 37 -48.75 -0.10 12.74
N THR A 38 -48.88 0.61 13.85
CA THR A 38 -49.93 0.43 14.87
C THR A 38 -51.01 1.51 14.77
N ASP A 39 -50.61 2.76 14.93
CA ASP A 39 -51.49 3.91 15.01
C ASP A 39 -51.64 4.65 13.67
N ILE A 40 -50.63 4.55 12.83
CA ILE A 40 -50.56 5.16 11.50
C ILE A 40 -49.87 4.24 10.50
N THR A 41 -50.12 4.49 9.21
CA THR A 41 -49.34 3.94 8.10
C THR A 41 -48.69 5.06 7.32
N LEU A 42 -47.47 4.83 6.80
CA LEU A 42 -46.70 5.82 6.07
C LEU A 42 -46.43 5.32 4.64
N THR A 43 -46.67 6.18 3.66
CA THR A 43 -46.24 5.99 2.27
C THR A 43 -45.48 7.21 1.80
N TYR A 44 -44.58 7.04 0.84
CA TYR A 44 -43.65 8.08 0.42
C TYR A 44 -43.70 8.31 -1.07
N GLN A 45 -43.51 9.56 -1.49
CA GLN A 45 -43.42 9.99 -2.88
C GLN A 45 -42.20 10.90 -3.06
N ASN A 46 -41.52 10.78 -4.22
CA ASN A 46 -40.32 11.58 -4.56
C ASN A 46 -39.17 11.47 -3.54
N ASN A 47 -39.10 10.36 -2.82
CA ASN A 47 -38.20 10.16 -1.67
C ASN A 47 -36.86 9.50 -2.02
N VAL A 48 -36.41 9.55 -3.29
CA VAL A 48 -35.14 9.02 -3.75
C VAL A 48 -34.19 10.13 -4.17
N ASN A 49 -34.66 11.05 -5.01
CA ASN A 49 -33.82 12.10 -5.59
C ASN A 49 -33.81 13.39 -4.77
N LYS A 50 -32.78 14.20 -4.99
CA LYS A 50 -32.69 15.54 -4.41
C LYS A 50 -33.90 16.40 -4.80
N GLY A 51 -34.49 17.09 -3.82
CA GLY A 51 -35.67 17.90 -4.01
C GLY A 51 -36.62 17.78 -2.82
N THR A 52 -37.91 18.10 -3.04
CA THR A 52 -38.96 17.96 -2.05
C THR A 52 -39.61 16.61 -2.16
N ALA A 53 -39.55 15.83 -1.09
CA ALA A 53 -40.25 14.56 -0.92
C ALA A 53 -41.49 14.75 -0.05
N LYS A 54 -42.45 13.83 -0.17
CA LYS A 54 -43.69 13.82 0.57
C LYS A 54 -43.89 12.51 1.29
N VAL A 55 -44.33 12.55 2.54
CA VAL A 55 -44.81 11.41 3.30
C VAL A 55 -46.32 11.57 3.48
N TYR A 56 -47.07 10.57 3.10
CA TYR A 56 -48.52 10.46 3.36
C TYR A 56 -48.70 9.64 4.63
N ILE A 57 -49.55 10.14 5.51
CA ILE A 57 -49.85 9.58 6.82
C ILE A 57 -51.33 9.22 6.80
N LYS A 58 -51.66 7.97 7.05
CA LYS A 58 -53.02 7.47 7.17
C LYS A 58 -53.20 6.87 8.56
N GLY A 59 -54.25 7.26 9.25
CA GLY A 59 -54.66 6.71 10.55
C GLY A 59 -54.93 5.22 10.46
N LYS A 60 -54.64 4.50 11.54
CA LYS A 60 -54.83 3.06 11.71
C LYS A 60 -55.23 2.74 13.15
N GLY A 61 -55.94 1.61 13.39
CA GLY A 61 -56.39 1.22 14.71
C GLY A 61 -57.43 2.22 15.28
N ASN A 62 -57.10 2.89 16.35
CA ASN A 62 -57.95 3.89 16.99
C ASN A 62 -57.93 5.28 16.31
N TYR A 63 -57.18 5.43 15.22
CA TYR A 63 -57.03 6.69 14.49
C TYR A 63 -57.57 6.57 13.06
N SER A 64 -58.19 7.58 12.55
CA SER A 64 -58.76 7.67 11.21
C SER A 64 -58.29 8.94 10.48
N GLY A 65 -58.57 9.03 9.16
CA GLY A 65 -58.21 10.17 8.32
C GLY A 65 -56.80 10.09 7.72
N SER A 66 -56.44 11.09 6.91
CA SER A 66 -55.15 11.17 6.25
C SER A 66 -54.65 12.60 6.14
N CYS A 67 -53.31 12.75 6.12
CA CYS A 67 -52.65 14.03 5.85
C CYS A 67 -51.27 13.77 5.21
N SER A 68 -50.55 14.82 4.89
CA SER A 68 -49.20 14.68 4.37
C SER A 68 -48.26 15.75 4.91
N LEU A 69 -46.98 15.38 5.02
CA LEU A 69 -45.87 16.27 5.34
C LEU A 69 -44.84 16.23 4.22
N THR A 70 -44.12 17.31 4.07
CA THR A 70 -42.99 17.38 3.14
C THR A 70 -41.66 17.39 3.90
N PHE A 71 -40.61 16.92 3.23
CA PHE A 71 -39.22 17.05 3.68
C PHE A 71 -38.28 17.25 2.51
N SER A 72 -37.15 17.92 2.74
CA SER A 72 -36.19 18.18 1.71
C SER A 72 -35.13 17.06 1.68
N ILE A 73 -34.76 16.61 0.49
CA ILE A 73 -33.60 15.79 0.25
C ILE A 73 -32.54 16.70 -0.37
N THR A 74 -31.44 16.90 0.34
CA THR A 74 -30.35 17.80 -0.03
C THR A 74 -29.13 17.02 -0.55
N ALA A 75 -28.20 17.72 -1.22
CA ALA A 75 -26.93 17.14 -1.62
C ALA A 75 -26.17 16.67 -0.39
N ARG A 76 -25.60 15.47 -0.47
CA ARG A 76 -24.82 14.89 0.64
C ARG A 76 -23.44 15.55 0.69
N PRO A 77 -22.97 16.01 1.84
CA PRO A 77 -21.62 16.53 1.99
C PRO A 77 -20.56 15.44 1.72
N VAL A 78 -19.58 15.74 0.88
CA VAL A 78 -18.45 14.82 0.57
C VAL A 78 -17.67 14.44 1.84
N SER A 79 -17.68 15.32 2.86
CA SER A 79 -17.04 15.05 4.17
C SER A 79 -17.59 13.80 4.86
N THR A 80 -18.87 13.44 4.61
CA THR A 80 -19.55 12.28 5.21
C THR A 80 -19.29 10.97 4.47
N LEU A 81 -18.57 11.01 3.35
CA LEU A 81 -18.37 9.86 2.47
C LEU A 81 -17.10 9.08 2.81
N LYS A 82 -17.14 7.78 2.55
CA LYS A 82 -15.94 6.95 2.48
C LYS A 82 -15.28 7.16 1.12
N ILE A 83 -14.05 7.68 1.16
CA ILE A 83 -13.21 7.88 -0.04
C ILE A 83 -12.00 6.98 0.12
N THR A 84 -11.75 6.13 -0.88
CA THR A 84 -10.59 5.25 -0.91
C THR A 84 -9.80 5.46 -2.18
N VAL A 85 -8.47 5.52 -2.02
CA VAL A 85 -7.50 5.72 -3.10
C VAL A 85 -6.38 4.71 -2.90
N PRO A 86 -6.05 3.85 -3.88
CA PRO A 86 -4.95 2.92 -3.75
C PRO A 86 -3.60 3.63 -3.84
N SER A 87 -2.59 3.06 -3.19
CA SER A 87 -1.19 3.39 -3.47
C SER A 87 -0.82 2.96 -4.88
N VAL A 88 0.10 3.68 -5.50
CA VAL A 88 0.61 3.38 -6.85
C VAL A 88 2.14 3.31 -6.85
N THR A 89 2.71 2.64 -7.85
CA THR A 89 4.15 2.63 -8.07
C THR A 89 4.52 3.73 -9.07
N TYR A 90 5.60 4.44 -8.78
CA TYR A 90 6.14 5.48 -9.64
C TYR A 90 6.41 4.98 -11.06
N ASN A 91 5.92 5.71 -12.06
CA ASN A 91 6.08 5.37 -13.50
C ASN A 91 6.66 6.51 -14.34
N GLY A 92 7.12 7.59 -13.71
CA GLY A 92 7.66 8.77 -14.40
C GLY A 92 6.62 9.78 -14.88
N LYS A 93 5.31 9.49 -14.71
CA LYS A 93 4.21 10.35 -15.16
C LYS A 93 3.34 10.79 -13.98
N ALA A 94 2.46 11.75 -14.18
CA ALA A 94 1.46 12.16 -13.21
C ALA A 94 0.52 10.99 -12.88
N GLN A 95 0.46 10.61 -11.59
CA GLN A 95 -0.33 9.48 -11.10
C GLN A 95 -1.77 9.94 -10.80
N LYS A 96 -2.74 9.27 -11.40
CA LYS A 96 -4.17 9.52 -11.19
C LYS A 96 -4.87 8.19 -10.88
N PRO A 97 -4.66 7.61 -9.68
CA PRO A 97 -5.28 6.34 -9.32
C PRO A 97 -6.80 6.45 -9.29
N ALA A 98 -7.47 5.30 -9.48
CA ALA A 98 -8.91 5.22 -9.38
C ALA A 98 -9.36 5.57 -7.95
N VAL A 99 -10.28 6.52 -7.84
CA VAL A 99 -10.87 6.96 -6.56
C VAL A 99 -12.25 6.37 -6.42
N THR A 100 -12.49 5.68 -5.30
CA THR A 100 -13.84 5.21 -4.97
C THR A 100 -14.45 6.15 -3.94
N VAL A 101 -15.62 6.72 -4.29
CA VAL A 101 -16.42 7.59 -3.42
C VAL A 101 -17.75 6.89 -3.15
N LYS A 102 -18.04 6.56 -1.89
CA LYS A 102 -19.25 5.81 -1.55
C LYS A 102 -19.90 6.25 -0.22
N TYR A 103 -21.19 6.04 -0.14
CA TYR A 103 -21.98 6.06 1.09
C TYR A 103 -22.70 4.71 1.21
N ASN A 104 -22.42 3.96 2.26
CA ASN A 104 -22.85 2.58 2.39
C ASN A 104 -22.45 1.78 1.12
N ASN A 105 -23.39 1.14 0.44
CA ASN A 105 -23.16 0.39 -0.79
C ASN A 105 -23.29 1.23 -2.07
N TYR A 106 -23.77 2.49 -1.98
CA TYR A 106 -23.94 3.36 -3.14
C TYR A 106 -22.62 4.02 -3.54
N LYS A 107 -22.19 3.81 -4.80
CA LYS A 107 -20.98 4.42 -5.39
C LYS A 107 -21.37 5.64 -6.22
N PHE A 108 -20.72 6.77 -5.95
CA PHE A 108 -20.87 8.00 -6.73
C PHE A 108 -19.95 8.02 -7.93
N LYS A 109 -20.43 8.53 -9.07
CA LYS A 109 -19.71 8.52 -10.35
C LYS A 109 -18.89 9.81 -10.51
N ASN A 110 -17.60 9.62 -10.86
CA ASN A 110 -16.74 10.74 -11.27
C ASN A 110 -17.27 11.38 -12.56
N GLY A 111 -17.19 12.71 -12.66
CA GLY A 111 -17.75 13.52 -13.77
C GLY A 111 -19.22 13.87 -13.57
N THR A 112 -20.03 13.00 -12.99
CA THR A 112 -21.47 13.21 -12.73
C THR A 112 -21.73 13.74 -11.33
N ASP A 113 -21.29 13.01 -10.31
CA ASP A 113 -21.58 13.30 -8.90
C ASP A 113 -20.44 14.07 -8.22
N HIS A 114 -19.23 13.98 -8.75
CA HIS A 114 -18.05 14.70 -8.25
C HIS A 114 -17.00 14.89 -9.36
N THR A 115 -16.04 15.75 -9.08
CA THR A 115 -14.81 15.92 -9.88
C THR A 115 -13.59 15.63 -9.01
N LEU A 116 -12.47 15.30 -9.66
CA LEU A 116 -11.20 14.97 -9.01
C LEU A 116 -10.12 15.94 -9.46
N SER A 117 -9.33 16.44 -8.52
CA SER A 117 -8.09 17.16 -8.79
C SER A 117 -6.95 16.56 -7.97
N TYR A 118 -5.73 16.61 -8.51
CA TYR A 118 -4.56 15.97 -7.92
C TYR A 118 -3.46 16.98 -7.67
N LYS A 119 -2.72 16.82 -6.56
CA LYS A 119 -1.57 17.63 -6.18
C LYS A 119 -0.42 16.73 -5.72
N ASN A 120 0.82 17.12 -6.04
CA ASN A 120 2.05 16.38 -5.70
C ASN A 120 2.06 14.93 -6.22
N ASN A 121 1.42 14.69 -7.37
CA ASN A 121 1.19 13.35 -7.90
C ASN A 121 2.19 12.93 -8.99
N THR A 122 3.36 13.57 -9.08
CA THR A 122 4.41 13.28 -10.07
C THR A 122 5.67 12.68 -9.49
N LYS A 123 5.90 12.79 -8.17
CA LYS A 123 7.09 12.29 -7.49
C LYS A 123 6.75 11.23 -6.47
N ILE A 124 7.73 10.40 -6.10
CA ILE A 124 7.61 9.43 -5.00
C ILE A 124 7.32 10.19 -3.71
N GLY A 125 6.43 9.64 -2.90
CA GLY A 125 6.02 10.25 -1.63
C GLY A 125 4.51 10.27 -1.44
N THR A 126 4.01 11.31 -0.79
CA THR A 126 2.57 11.47 -0.51
C THR A 126 1.97 12.48 -1.48
N ALA A 127 1.01 12.03 -2.25
CA ALA A 127 0.18 12.84 -3.13
C ALA A 127 -1.20 13.05 -2.52
N THR A 128 -1.91 14.06 -3.01
CA THR A 128 -3.26 14.42 -2.56
C THR A 128 -4.23 14.36 -3.73
N VAL A 129 -5.40 13.79 -3.51
CA VAL A 129 -6.55 13.96 -4.39
C VAL A 129 -7.66 14.70 -3.65
N THR A 130 -8.24 15.71 -4.30
CA THR A 130 -9.39 16.46 -3.79
C THR A 130 -10.61 16.06 -4.57
N VAL A 131 -11.63 15.62 -3.84
CA VAL A 131 -12.96 15.30 -4.36
C VAL A 131 -13.85 16.51 -4.13
N LYS A 132 -14.38 17.09 -5.20
CA LYS A 132 -15.36 18.21 -5.16
C LYS A 132 -16.73 17.69 -5.59
N GLY A 133 -17.70 17.80 -4.72
CA GLY A 133 -19.09 17.38 -4.96
C GLY A 133 -19.76 18.16 -6.08
N LYS A 134 -20.64 17.49 -6.82
CA LYS A 134 -21.46 18.02 -7.91
C LYS A 134 -22.83 17.33 -7.87
N GLY A 135 -23.89 18.02 -8.25
CA GLY A 135 -25.23 17.41 -8.35
C GLY A 135 -25.75 16.84 -7.04
N LYS A 136 -25.59 15.56 -6.83
CA LYS A 136 -26.04 14.81 -5.63
C LYS A 136 -25.14 14.98 -4.43
N LEU A 137 -23.94 15.51 -4.64
CA LEU A 137 -22.94 15.78 -3.60
C LEU A 137 -22.64 17.26 -3.48
N SER A 138 -22.17 17.69 -2.30
CA SER A 138 -21.75 19.05 -2.01
C SER A 138 -20.44 19.11 -1.23
N GLY A 139 -19.78 20.28 -1.27
CA GLY A 139 -18.52 20.50 -0.56
C GLY A 139 -17.31 19.80 -1.19
N THR A 140 -16.21 19.80 -0.45
CA THR A 140 -14.94 19.24 -0.88
C THR A 140 -14.31 18.39 0.24
N LYS A 141 -13.53 17.37 -0.14
CA LYS A 141 -12.73 16.57 0.78
C LYS A 141 -11.46 16.12 0.09
N SER A 142 -10.33 16.34 0.76
CA SER A 142 -9.03 15.86 0.30
C SER A 142 -8.64 14.60 1.04
N VAL A 143 -8.03 13.65 0.33
CA VAL A 143 -7.43 12.44 0.88
C VAL A 143 -6.06 12.24 0.23
N THR A 144 -5.17 11.57 0.95
CA THR A 144 -3.82 11.30 0.46
C THR A 144 -3.66 9.88 -0.05
N PHE A 145 -2.69 9.67 -0.93
CA PHE A 145 -2.25 8.35 -1.37
C PHE A 145 -0.72 8.33 -1.53
N LYS A 146 -0.14 7.13 -1.49
CA LYS A 146 1.31 6.96 -1.64
C LYS A 146 1.67 6.66 -3.09
N ILE A 147 2.74 7.31 -3.56
CA ILE A 147 3.47 6.95 -4.77
C ILE A 147 4.76 6.27 -4.30
N ASN A 148 4.80 4.96 -4.45
CA ASN A 148 5.91 4.13 -3.99
C ASN A 148 7.03 4.09 -5.03
N ALA A 149 8.27 3.94 -4.58
CA ALA A 149 9.40 3.65 -5.45
C ALA A 149 9.20 2.31 -6.18
N LYS A 150 9.86 2.15 -7.32
CA LYS A 150 9.92 0.87 -8.04
C LYS A 150 10.67 -0.16 -7.17
N PRO A 151 10.07 -1.32 -6.85
CA PRO A 151 10.70 -2.28 -5.95
C PRO A 151 11.93 -2.95 -6.60
N ILE A 152 13.13 -2.73 -6.06
CA ILE A 152 14.39 -3.26 -6.60
C ILE A 152 14.40 -4.81 -6.69
N LYS A 153 13.61 -5.48 -5.87
CA LYS A 153 13.43 -6.94 -5.90
C LYS A 153 12.92 -7.47 -7.24
N ASN A 154 12.28 -6.62 -8.05
CA ASN A 154 11.79 -6.97 -9.38
C ASN A 154 12.85 -6.78 -10.48
N ALA A 155 14.06 -6.32 -10.11
CA ALA A 155 15.16 -6.21 -11.05
C ALA A 155 15.82 -7.57 -11.32
N VAL A 156 16.32 -7.74 -12.53
CA VAL A 156 17.21 -8.84 -12.90
C VAL A 156 18.63 -8.49 -12.43
N ILE A 157 19.22 -9.39 -11.64
CA ILE A 157 20.54 -9.18 -11.04
C ILE A 157 21.46 -10.29 -11.54
N THR A 158 22.52 -9.90 -12.24
CA THR A 158 23.53 -10.79 -12.80
C THR A 158 24.87 -10.53 -12.11
N TYR A 159 25.56 -11.58 -11.70
CA TYR A 159 26.87 -11.56 -11.03
C TYR A 159 27.53 -12.92 -11.16
N ASN A 160 28.86 -13.00 -10.92
CA ASN A 160 29.56 -14.29 -10.77
C ASN A 160 29.15 -14.90 -9.41
N ASN A 161 28.48 -16.04 -9.45
CA ASN A 161 27.99 -16.74 -8.28
C ASN A 161 28.98 -17.71 -7.64
N SER A 162 30.19 -17.84 -8.19
CA SER A 162 31.22 -18.74 -7.68
C SER A 162 32.60 -18.12 -7.84
N LEU A 163 33.29 -17.91 -6.75
CA LEU A 163 34.63 -17.37 -6.67
C LEU A 163 35.52 -18.33 -5.85
N THR A 164 36.83 -18.23 -6.01
CA THR A 164 37.79 -19.01 -5.20
C THR A 164 38.39 -18.13 -4.11
N TYR A 165 38.54 -18.65 -2.93
CA TYR A 165 39.19 -17.98 -1.81
C TYR A 165 40.59 -17.49 -2.20
N ASN A 166 40.93 -16.25 -1.86
CA ASN A 166 42.19 -15.61 -2.15
C ASN A 166 42.79 -14.86 -0.96
N GLY A 167 42.25 -15.06 0.24
CA GLY A 167 42.66 -14.38 1.46
C GLY A 167 42.16 -12.95 1.64
N SER A 168 41.38 -12.42 0.70
CA SER A 168 40.90 -11.05 0.70
C SER A 168 39.39 -11.01 0.54
N LYS A 169 38.77 -9.82 0.78
CA LYS A 169 37.34 -9.60 0.53
C LYS A 169 37.02 -9.81 -0.95
N LEU A 170 36.12 -10.73 -1.23
CA LEU A 170 35.59 -11.02 -2.56
C LEU A 170 34.32 -10.21 -2.82
N SER A 171 34.31 -9.43 -3.91
CA SER A 171 33.24 -8.53 -4.25
C SER A 171 32.88 -8.69 -5.72
N PRO A 172 32.11 -9.74 -6.10
CA PRO A 172 31.78 -9.97 -7.50
C PRO A 172 31.07 -8.77 -8.11
N ALA A 173 31.42 -8.41 -9.34
CA ALA A 173 30.76 -7.34 -10.07
C ALA A 173 29.27 -7.68 -10.26
N VAL A 174 28.39 -6.70 -9.99
CA VAL A 174 26.93 -6.86 -10.08
C VAL A 174 26.39 -5.97 -11.18
N THR A 175 25.62 -6.55 -12.09
CA THR A 175 24.80 -5.82 -13.07
C THR A 175 23.34 -5.93 -12.68
N VAL A 176 22.66 -4.81 -12.63
CA VAL A 176 21.23 -4.73 -12.26
C VAL A 176 20.45 -4.15 -13.42
N LYS A 177 19.41 -4.86 -13.89
CA LYS A 177 18.50 -4.40 -14.94
C LYS A 177 17.07 -4.36 -14.44
N TYR A 178 16.36 -3.27 -14.71
CA TYR A 178 14.92 -3.14 -14.42
C TYR A 178 14.16 -2.96 -15.73
N GLY A 179 13.46 -4.00 -16.18
CA GLY A 179 12.99 -4.08 -17.55
C GLY A 179 14.19 -4.02 -18.52
N ASN A 180 14.15 -3.14 -19.51
CA ASN A 180 15.21 -2.96 -20.50
C ASN A 180 16.33 -1.99 -20.03
N ALA A 181 16.15 -1.32 -18.90
CA ALA A 181 17.13 -0.32 -18.41
C ALA A 181 18.20 -0.96 -17.52
N THR A 182 19.48 -0.74 -17.83
CA THR A 182 20.60 -1.04 -16.93
C THR A 182 20.72 0.07 -15.91
N LEU A 183 20.66 -0.27 -14.63
CA LEU A 183 20.72 0.66 -13.51
C LEU A 183 22.16 1.08 -13.21
N LYS A 184 22.33 2.33 -12.74
CA LYS A 184 23.65 2.90 -12.38
C LYS A 184 23.91 2.70 -10.88
N LYS A 185 25.01 2.01 -10.55
CA LYS A 185 25.49 1.87 -9.17
C LYS A 185 25.71 3.25 -8.55
N ASN A 186 25.40 3.39 -7.27
CA ASN A 186 25.44 4.61 -6.44
C ASN A 186 24.41 5.68 -6.80
N THR A 187 23.76 5.62 -7.97
CA THR A 187 22.66 6.50 -8.37
C THR A 187 21.31 5.80 -8.15
N ASP A 188 21.13 4.62 -8.73
CA ASP A 188 19.89 3.86 -8.73
C ASP A 188 19.85 2.76 -7.66
N TYR A 189 21.03 2.29 -7.25
CA TYR A 189 21.18 1.28 -6.20
C TYR A 189 22.56 1.35 -5.55
N THR A 190 22.68 0.75 -4.37
CA THR A 190 23.94 0.45 -3.69
C THR A 190 24.14 -1.05 -3.56
N VAL A 191 25.40 -1.49 -3.40
CA VAL A 191 25.76 -2.88 -3.17
C VAL A 191 26.62 -2.97 -1.91
N ALA A 192 26.27 -3.90 -1.03
CA ALA A 192 27.07 -4.28 0.12
C ALA A 192 27.33 -5.78 0.11
N TYR A 193 28.46 -6.17 0.67
CA TYR A 193 28.87 -7.58 0.77
C TYR A 193 29.08 -7.95 2.22
N SER A 194 28.74 -9.19 2.58
CA SER A 194 29.01 -9.78 3.88
C SER A 194 29.38 -11.26 3.75
N ASN A 195 30.08 -11.81 4.75
CA ASN A 195 30.60 -13.18 4.74
C ASN A 195 31.42 -13.47 3.48
N ASN A 196 32.18 -12.49 2.99
CA ASN A 196 32.80 -12.50 1.68
C ASN A 196 34.32 -12.63 1.73
N VAL A 197 34.87 -13.19 2.81
CA VAL A 197 36.33 -13.45 2.97
C VAL A 197 36.62 -14.95 2.93
N ASN A 198 36.01 -15.72 3.82
CA ASN A 198 36.33 -17.14 3.99
C ASN A 198 35.56 -18.04 3.01
N ALA A 199 36.06 -19.24 2.75
CA ALA A 199 35.33 -20.24 1.98
C ALA A 199 33.97 -20.54 2.60
N GLY A 200 32.97 -20.69 1.74
CA GLY A 200 31.57 -20.85 2.17
C GLY A 200 30.61 -20.00 1.33
N THR A 201 29.60 -19.42 1.99
CA THR A 201 28.56 -18.62 1.31
C THR A 201 28.71 -17.14 1.63
N GLY A 202 29.08 -16.35 0.63
CA GLY A 202 29.04 -14.89 0.68
C GLY A 202 27.66 -14.35 0.35
N THR A 203 27.35 -13.15 0.83
CA THR A 203 26.06 -12.47 0.60
C THR A 203 26.28 -11.12 -0.08
N ILE A 204 25.47 -10.84 -1.09
CA ILE A 204 25.36 -9.55 -1.78
C ILE A 204 24.03 -8.93 -1.38
N THR A 205 24.04 -7.73 -0.84
CA THR A 205 22.82 -6.95 -0.57
C THR A 205 22.74 -5.79 -1.54
N ILE A 206 21.72 -5.76 -2.39
CA ILE A 206 21.43 -4.68 -3.32
C ILE A 206 20.29 -3.85 -2.73
N THR A 207 20.52 -2.56 -2.52
CA THR A 207 19.51 -1.63 -1.97
C THR A 207 19.17 -0.56 -3.01
N GLY A 208 17.90 -0.44 -3.34
CA GLY A 208 17.41 0.57 -4.29
C GLY A 208 17.59 1.99 -3.77
N LYS A 209 17.81 2.93 -4.67
CA LYS A 209 18.02 4.35 -4.41
C LYS A 209 17.27 5.21 -5.44
N GLY A 210 16.97 6.46 -5.10
CA GLY A 210 16.24 7.35 -6.00
C GLY A 210 14.83 6.88 -6.31
N ILE A 211 14.58 6.50 -7.56
CA ILE A 211 13.26 6.00 -8.00
C ILE A 211 13.07 4.50 -7.73
N TYR A 212 14.08 3.81 -7.23
CA TYR A 212 14.03 2.41 -6.81
C TYR A 212 14.07 2.32 -5.29
N GLY A 213 13.36 1.35 -4.72
CA GLY A 213 13.26 1.19 -3.27
C GLY A 213 13.29 -0.26 -2.82
N GLY A 214 13.45 -0.43 -1.49
CA GLY A 214 13.61 -1.73 -0.89
C GLY A 214 15.00 -2.32 -1.09
N SER A 215 15.19 -3.59 -0.69
CA SER A 215 16.44 -4.32 -0.86
C SER A 215 16.19 -5.76 -1.28
N VAL A 216 17.21 -6.37 -1.87
CA VAL A 216 17.22 -7.79 -2.23
C VAL A 216 18.59 -8.37 -1.91
N LYS A 217 18.61 -9.61 -1.37
CA LYS A 217 19.82 -10.35 -1.07
C LYS A 217 20.03 -11.44 -2.12
N LYS A 218 21.28 -11.64 -2.50
CA LYS A 218 21.77 -12.74 -3.33
C LYS A 218 22.98 -13.38 -2.65
N THR A 219 23.26 -14.65 -2.95
CA THR A 219 24.39 -15.38 -2.39
C THR A 219 25.35 -15.81 -3.49
N PHE A 220 26.62 -15.95 -3.15
CA PHE A 220 27.64 -16.54 -4.02
C PHE A 220 28.50 -17.49 -3.21
N THR A 221 29.05 -18.49 -3.88
CA THR A 221 29.92 -19.50 -3.28
C THR A 221 31.37 -19.03 -3.32
N ILE A 222 32.05 -19.15 -2.19
CA ILE A 222 33.53 -19.01 -2.11
C ILE A 222 34.08 -20.42 -1.95
N LYS A 223 34.65 -20.92 -3.03
CA LYS A 223 35.31 -22.23 -3.07
C LYS A 223 36.60 -22.20 -2.27
N LYS A 224 36.96 -23.31 -1.64
CA LYS A 224 38.26 -23.50 -1.02
C LYS A 224 39.36 -23.37 -2.08
N LEU A 225 40.48 -22.80 -1.71
CA LEU A 225 41.69 -22.78 -2.55
C LEU A 225 42.39 -24.14 -2.43
N GLY A 226 42.63 -24.77 -3.56
CA GLY A 226 43.33 -26.06 -3.59
C GLY A 226 44.82 -25.91 -3.27
N ILE A 227 45.41 -26.85 -2.55
CA ILE A 227 46.82 -26.97 -2.27
C ILE A 227 47.38 -28.04 -3.20
N SER A 228 48.43 -27.71 -3.96
CA SER A 228 49.17 -28.65 -4.80
C SER A 228 50.58 -28.92 -4.23
N ALA A 229 51.19 -30.06 -4.61
CA ALA A 229 52.52 -30.42 -4.15
C ALA A 229 53.59 -29.35 -4.50
N SER A 230 53.42 -28.63 -5.63
CA SER A 230 54.28 -27.54 -6.04
C SER A 230 54.26 -26.32 -5.13
N ALA A 231 53.23 -26.22 -4.27
CA ALA A 231 53.09 -25.13 -3.30
C ALA A 231 53.87 -25.36 -1.98
N VAL A 232 54.46 -26.54 -1.82
CA VAL A 232 55.16 -26.98 -0.60
C VAL A 232 56.66 -26.89 -0.78
N SER A 233 57.32 -26.23 0.17
CA SER A 233 58.81 -26.10 0.21
C SER A 233 59.32 -26.33 1.63
N GLY A 234 60.66 -26.42 1.78
CA GLY A 234 61.29 -26.59 3.09
C GLY A 234 61.36 -28.03 3.62
N THR A 235 61.05 -29.02 2.75
CA THR A 235 61.08 -30.45 3.08
C THR A 235 62.33 -31.17 2.55
N GLY A 236 63.38 -30.40 2.19
CA GLY A 236 64.61 -30.96 1.67
C GLY A 236 65.35 -31.87 2.68
N ASN A 237 66.36 -32.54 2.22
CA ASN A 237 67.20 -33.48 2.97
C ASN A 237 67.58 -32.92 4.37
N LYS A 238 67.51 -33.75 5.38
CA LYS A 238 67.89 -33.43 6.76
C LYS A 238 69.00 -34.43 7.19
N VAL A 239 69.91 -33.93 8.00
CA VAL A 239 70.92 -34.78 8.62
C VAL A 239 70.29 -35.58 9.76
N TYR A 240 70.65 -36.87 9.85
CA TYR A 240 70.19 -37.73 10.93
C TYR A 240 70.74 -37.23 12.27
N THR A 241 69.83 -37.08 13.28
CA THR A 241 70.13 -36.51 14.61
C THR A 241 69.99 -37.51 15.75
N GLY A 242 69.69 -38.78 15.48
CA GLY A 242 69.36 -39.79 16.50
C GLY A 242 67.89 -39.64 17.07
N SER A 243 67.16 -38.67 16.60
CA SER A 243 65.75 -38.41 17.05
C SER A 243 64.85 -38.16 15.87
N ALA A 244 63.55 -38.21 16.11
CA ALA A 244 62.53 -37.95 15.09
C ALA A 244 62.69 -36.51 14.53
N ILE A 245 62.95 -36.39 13.24
CA ILE A 245 63.05 -35.12 12.53
C ILE A 245 61.64 -34.73 12.04
N LYS A 246 61.12 -33.59 12.48
CA LYS A 246 59.80 -33.05 12.13
C LYS A 246 59.95 -31.74 11.37
N PRO A 247 60.24 -31.76 10.07
CA PRO A 247 60.37 -30.52 9.30
C PRO A 247 59.02 -29.84 9.21
N VAL A 248 59.00 -28.52 9.40
CA VAL A 248 57.81 -27.69 9.17
C VAL A 248 57.88 -27.19 7.73
N PRO A 249 57.04 -27.70 6.82
CA PRO A 249 57.02 -27.23 5.44
C PRO A 249 56.42 -25.80 5.37
N ALA A 250 56.98 -24.99 4.48
CA ALA A 250 56.36 -23.74 4.08
C ALA A 250 55.40 -24.03 2.90
N VAL A 251 54.12 -23.69 3.07
CA VAL A 251 53.11 -23.89 2.02
C VAL A 251 52.72 -22.50 1.49
N LYS A 252 52.96 -22.28 0.19
CA LYS A 252 52.59 -21.02 -0.47
C LYS A 252 51.54 -21.28 -1.56
N VAL A 253 50.43 -20.56 -1.49
CA VAL A 253 49.36 -20.67 -2.49
C VAL A 253 48.90 -19.25 -2.86
N GLY A 254 48.86 -18.93 -4.15
CA GLY A 254 48.47 -17.60 -4.63
C GLY A 254 49.30 -16.44 -4.06
N GLY A 255 50.65 -16.69 -3.83
CA GLY A 255 51.55 -15.68 -3.26
C GLY A 255 51.49 -15.53 -1.73
N ARG A 256 50.59 -16.22 -1.04
CA ARG A 256 50.43 -16.21 0.43
C ARG A 256 51.07 -17.45 1.06
N THR A 257 51.82 -17.25 2.14
CA THR A 257 52.30 -18.36 2.97
C THR A 257 51.21 -18.73 3.97
N LEU A 258 50.83 -20.00 3.98
CA LEU A 258 49.82 -20.53 4.90
C LEU A 258 50.40 -20.80 6.27
N LYS A 259 49.63 -20.64 7.32
CA LYS A 259 50.02 -20.92 8.71
C LYS A 259 49.48 -22.29 9.13
N ASN A 260 50.39 -23.13 9.63
CA ASN A 260 50.01 -24.43 10.17
C ASN A 260 49.03 -24.31 11.34
N GLY A 261 47.95 -25.05 11.29
CA GLY A 261 46.91 -25.07 12.31
C GLY A 261 45.88 -23.95 12.22
N THR A 262 45.99 -23.03 11.25
CA THR A 262 45.07 -21.90 11.06
C THR A 262 44.41 -21.88 9.69
N ASP A 263 45.15 -22.15 8.63
CA ASP A 263 44.70 -22.08 7.22
C ASP A 263 44.34 -23.44 6.60
#